data_ba5e16b4767b61b8f070973c19669af5
#
_entry.id   ba5e16b4767b61b8f070973c19669af5
#
_cell.length_a   1.000
_cell.length_b   1.000
_cell.length_c   1.000
_cell.angle_alpha   90.00
_cell.angle_beta   90.00
_cell.angle_gamma   90.00
#
_symmetry.space_group_name_H-M   'P 1'
#
loop_
_entity.id
_entity.type
_entity.pdbx_description
1 polymer ?
#
loop_
_entity_poly.entity_id
_entity_poly.type
_entity_poly.pdbx_seq_one_letter_code
_entity_poly.pdbx_strand_id
1 'polypeptide(L)'
;MTDDVPERPPGVALSQLLRGSLVTQLIHVAATLGIADLLSAGPRSSRDLAVAVNANPDALYRVLRALASLGVFTENDPGIFSMTPLAEPLRSHVSGSLRGSAILYGASWWWRACGELLHSVRTGEPAFDHVHGQALFSYLDSAQDAAVIFNKHQSNMTQQDAVAVVAAYDFAHCATVIDVGGGHGGLGAAILKACPRTSVVVFDQPAVIATAPRHAPEGGAERLRYVAGDFFESVPTGGNAYVLKDIVHDWGDQEAIKILRNCRLAMAQAPELEARLLVVEKVIPPGNGAFPGKLTDITMLLVTNGRERTANEYQTLLAKAGFALTRIIPTRSPASVIEAVPTRI
;
A
#
# COMPACT_ATOMS: atom_id res chain seq x y z
N MET A 1 12.13 -36.20 11.49
CA MET A 1 13.36 -35.95 10.70
C MET A 1 13.22 -34.52 10.22
N THR A 2 13.88 -33.59 10.87
CA THR A 2 14.00 -32.19 10.43
C THR A 2 14.99 -32.22 9.28
N ASP A 3 14.55 -31.96 8.05
CA ASP A 3 15.42 -31.76 6.90
C ASP A 3 16.33 -30.58 7.20
N ASP A 4 17.58 -30.90 7.54
CA ASP A 4 18.66 -29.95 7.74
C ASP A 4 19.03 -29.40 6.35
N VAL A 5 18.35 -28.35 5.91
CA VAL A 5 18.73 -27.62 4.70
C VAL A 5 20.08 -26.99 5.00
N PRO A 6 21.15 -27.37 4.30
CA PRO A 6 22.50 -26.90 4.61
C PRO A 6 22.51 -25.36 4.54
N GLU A 7 22.97 -24.74 5.61
CA GLU A 7 23.07 -23.29 5.73
C GLU A 7 23.93 -22.75 4.58
N ARG A 8 23.34 -21.91 3.73
CA ARG A 8 24.03 -21.37 2.54
C ARG A 8 25.25 -20.55 2.96
N PRO A 9 26.41 -20.71 2.32
CA PRO A 9 27.55 -19.87 2.63
C PRO A 9 27.22 -18.39 2.60
N PRO A 10 27.68 -17.56 3.57
CA PRO A 10 27.28 -16.15 3.69
C PRO A 10 27.46 -15.34 2.40
N GLY A 11 28.56 -15.57 1.65
CA GLY A 11 28.80 -14.91 0.37
C GLY A 11 27.77 -15.25 -0.71
N VAL A 12 27.26 -16.49 -0.72
CA VAL A 12 26.19 -16.91 -1.66
C VAL A 12 24.87 -16.23 -1.30
N ALA A 13 24.53 -16.20 0.00
CA ALA A 13 23.31 -15.53 0.48
C ALA A 13 23.34 -14.02 0.16
N LEU A 14 24.45 -13.34 0.44
CA LEU A 14 24.62 -11.92 0.11
C LEU A 14 24.56 -11.67 -1.41
N SER A 15 25.18 -12.53 -2.22
CA SER A 15 25.13 -12.42 -3.69
C SER A 15 23.69 -12.53 -4.23
N GLN A 16 22.83 -13.32 -3.60
CA GLN A 16 21.41 -13.39 -3.96
C GLN A 16 20.67 -12.10 -3.61
N LEU A 17 20.92 -11.50 -2.45
CA LEU A 17 20.33 -10.21 -2.06
C LEU A 17 20.76 -9.10 -3.02
N LEU A 18 22.02 -9.05 -3.42
CA LEU A 18 22.53 -8.05 -4.39
C LEU A 18 21.84 -8.15 -5.77
N ARG A 19 21.36 -9.33 -6.15
CA ARG A 19 20.61 -9.53 -7.39
C ARG A 19 19.11 -9.23 -7.26
N GLY A 20 18.63 -8.82 -6.08
CA GLY A 20 17.23 -8.47 -5.83
C GLY A 20 16.68 -7.42 -6.79
N SER A 21 17.53 -6.46 -7.18
CA SER A 21 17.22 -5.44 -8.18
C SER A 21 16.82 -6.06 -9.53
N LEU A 22 17.58 -7.03 -10.02
CA LEU A 22 17.28 -7.71 -11.28
C LEU A 22 16.01 -8.56 -11.16
N VAL A 23 15.78 -9.22 -10.02
CA VAL A 23 14.55 -9.98 -9.76
C VAL A 23 13.33 -9.09 -9.83
N THR A 24 13.38 -7.90 -9.21
CA THR A 24 12.29 -6.91 -9.30
C THR A 24 11.99 -6.55 -10.76
N GLN A 25 13.01 -6.30 -11.59
CA GLN A 25 12.83 -5.97 -13.00
C GLN A 25 12.26 -7.15 -13.81
N LEU A 26 12.66 -8.38 -13.55
CA LEU A 26 12.10 -9.56 -14.21
C LEU A 26 10.61 -9.72 -13.90
N ILE A 27 10.21 -9.54 -12.63
CA ILE A 27 8.81 -9.59 -12.20
C ILE A 27 8.02 -8.43 -12.80
N HIS A 28 8.60 -7.22 -12.84
CA HIS A 28 8.00 -6.05 -13.49
C HIS A 28 7.69 -6.31 -14.97
N VAL A 29 8.65 -6.86 -15.72
CA VAL A 29 8.44 -7.19 -17.14
C VAL A 29 7.29 -8.19 -17.30
N ALA A 30 7.27 -9.26 -16.51
CA ALA A 30 6.21 -10.27 -16.58
C ALA A 30 4.83 -9.68 -16.22
N ALA A 31 4.77 -8.82 -15.20
CA ALA A 31 3.55 -8.14 -14.76
C ALA A 31 3.05 -7.12 -15.80
N THR A 32 3.96 -6.34 -16.39
CA THR A 32 3.64 -5.35 -17.43
C THR A 32 3.08 -6.02 -18.67
N LEU A 33 3.71 -7.10 -19.11
CA LEU A 33 3.29 -7.89 -20.27
C LEU A 33 2.06 -8.79 -20.00
N GLY A 34 1.60 -8.89 -18.74
CA GLY A 34 0.44 -9.71 -18.40
C GLY A 34 0.65 -11.21 -18.57
N ILE A 35 1.88 -11.69 -18.39
CA ILE A 35 2.24 -13.11 -18.63
C ILE A 35 1.41 -14.06 -17.76
N ALA A 36 1.17 -13.70 -16.49
CA ALA A 36 0.36 -14.52 -15.59
C ALA A 36 -1.10 -14.66 -16.07
N ASP A 37 -1.69 -13.58 -16.61
CA ASP A 37 -3.04 -13.65 -17.18
C ASP A 37 -3.08 -14.55 -18.43
N LEU A 38 -2.06 -14.48 -19.28
CA LEU A 38 -1.96 -15.32 -20.49
C LEU A 38 -1.77 -16.82 -20.17
N LEU A 39 -1.09 -17.15 -19.05
CA LEU A 39 -0.85 -18.50 -18.59
C LEU A 39 -2.01 -19.06 -17.74
N SER A 40 -2.95 -18.22 -17.33
CA SER A 40 -4.08 -18.66 -16.49
C SER A 40 -5.02 -19.67 -17.17
N ALA A 41 -5.04 -19.68 -18.49
CA ALA A 41 -5.83 -20.61 -19.31
C ALA A 41 -5.10 -21.95 -19.60
N GLY A 42 -3.85 -22.09 -19.16
CA GLY A 42 -3.03 -23.29 -19.35
C GLY A 42 -1.62 -23.01 -19.86
N PRO A 43 -0.80 -24.08 -20.03
CA PRO A 43 0.57 -23.96 -20.50
C PRO A 43 0.67 -23.33 -21.91
N ARG A 44 1.70 -22.48 -22.12
CA ARG A 44 1.96 -21.85 -23.42
C ARG A 44 3.43 -21.82 -23.76
N SER A 45 3.76 -21.87 -25.04
CA SER A 45 5.15 -21.68 -25.47
C SER A 45 5.60 -20.22 -25.29
N SER A 46 6.90 -20.04 -24.97
CA SER A 46 7.51 -18.72 -24.92
C SER A 46 7.37 -17.94 -26.24
N ARG A 47 7.34 -18.65 -27.36
CA ARG A 47 7.12 -18.08 -28.70
C ARG A 47 5.70 -17.53 -28.85
N ASP A 48 4.68 -18.30 -28.44
CA ASP A 48 3.27 -17.86 -28.50
C ASP A 48 3.01 -16.70 -27.55
N LEU A 49 3.64 -16.73 -26.35
CA LEU A 49 3.60 -15.62 -25.42
C LEU A 49 4.23 -14.36 -26.02
N ALA A 50 5.40 -14.50 -26.67
CA ALA A 50 6.10 -13.37 -27.31
C ALA A 50 5.25 -12.74 -28.43
N VAL A 51 4.59 -13.56 -29.25
CA VAL A 51 3.65 -13.08 -30.26
C VAL A 51 2.48 -12.32 -29.61
N ALA A 52 1.89 -12.89 -28.56
CA ALA A 52 0.73 -12.29 -27.89
C ALA A 52 1.02 -10.92 -27.26
N VAL A 53 2.27 -10.67 -26.82
CA VAL A 53 2.68 -9.42 -26.14
C VAL A 53 3.60 -8.54 -27.01
N ASN A 54 3.79 -8.88 -28.29
CA ASN A 54 4.67 -8.19 -29.22
C ASN A 54 6.11 -8.03 -28.68
N ALA A 55 6.67 -9.12 -28.14
CA ALA A 55 8.03 -9.14 -27.58
C ALA A 55 8.98 -9.97 -28.45
N ASN A 56 10.30 -9.75 -28.25
CA ASN A 56 11.31 -10.60 -28.87
C ASN A 56 11.28 -12.00 -28.23
N PRO A 57 11.13 -13.10 -29.00
CA PRO A 57 10.96 -14.45 -28.45
C PRO A 57 12.14 -14.94 -27.62
N ASP A 58 13.36 -14.66 -28.06
CA ASP A 58 14.58 -15.13 -27.35
C ASP A 58 14.78 -14.36 -26.04
N ALA A 59 14.51 -13.05 -26.05
CA ALA A 59 14.58 -12.24 -24.84
C ALA A 59 13.52 -12.64 -23.83
N LEU A 60 12.25 -12.84 -24.27
CA LEU A 60 11.17 -13.28 -23.39
C LEU A 60 11.44 -14.67 -22.81
N TYR A 61 11.93 -15.62 -23.62
CA TYR A 61 12.32 -16.95 -23.11
C TYR A 61 13.35 -16.83 -21.99
N ARG A 62 14.36 -15.99 -22.14
CA ARG A 62 15.39 -15.80 -21.08
C ARG A 62 14.81 -15.22 -19.79
N VAL A 63 13.87 -14.28 -19.90
CA VAL A 63 13.15 -13.72 -18.74
C VAL A 63 12.33 -14.81 -18.04
N LEU A 64 11.53 -15.57 -18.80
CA LEU A 64 10.67 -16.62 -18.24
C LEU A 64 11.48 -17.76 -17.61
N ARG A 65 12.59 -18.17 -18.23
CA ARG A 65 13.50 -19.16 -17.68
C ARG A 65 14.13 -18.71 -16.35
N ALA A 66 14.53 -17.42 -16.25
CA ALA A 66 15.02 -16.85 -15.02
C ALA A 66 13.94 -16.83 -13.92
N LEU A 67 12.72 -16.42 -14.26
CA LEU A 67 11.58 -16.44 -13.33
C LEU A 67 11.18 -17.87 -12.92
N ALA A 68 11.31 -18.84 -13.82
CA ALA A 68 11.08 -20.25 -13.49
C ALA A 68 12.13 -20.78 -12.49
N SER A 69 13.39 -20.37 -12.62
CA SER A 69 14.44 -20.74 -11.63
C SER A 69 14.21 -20.14 -10.24
N LEU A 70 13.35 -19.11 -10.14
CA LEU A 70 12.91 -18.48 -8.89
C LEU A 70 11.56 -19.01 -8.41
N GLY A 71 10.95 -19.96 -9.13
CA GLY A 71 9.67 -20.56 -8.80
C GLY A 71 8.45 -19.70 -9.12
N VAL A 72 8.61 -18.54 -9.79
CA VAL A 72 7.49 -17.68 -10.18
C VAL A 72 6.66 -18.34 -11.28
N PHE A 73 7.29 -18.95 -12.27
CA PHE A 73 6.67 -19.83 -13.26
C PHE A 73 7.32 -21.20 -13.21
N THR A 74 6.85 -22.14 -14.02
CA THR A 74 7.52 -23.42 -14.23
C THR A 74 7.67 -23.69 -15.73
N GLU A 75 8.82 -24.21 -16.13
CA GLU A 75 9.07 -24.70 -17.49
C GLU A 75 8.87 -26.25 -17.45
N ASN A 76 7.75 -26.75 -17.98
CA ASN A 76 7.40 -28.18 -17.94
C ASN A 76 8.17 -28.96 -19.01
N ASP A 77 8.21 -28.42 -20.22
CA ASP A 77 8.97 -28.89 -21.37
C ASP A 77 9.80 -27.72 -21.93
N PRO A 78 10.88 -27.95 -22.68
CA PRO A 78 11.69 -26.87 -23.21
C PRO A 78 10.88 -25.78 -23.93
N GLY A 79 10.86 -24.58 -23.38
CA GLY A 79 10.13 -23.43 -23.90
C GLY A 79 8.64 -23.38 -23.59
N ILE A 80 8.06 -24.36 -22.86
CA ILE A 80 6.64 -24.38 -22.43
C ILE A 80 6.52 -24.00 -20.97
N PHE A 81 5.84 -22.90 -20.69
CA PHE A 81 5.69 -22.33 -19.35
C PHE A 81 4.27 -22.48 -18.81
N SER A 82 4.17 -22.61 -17.50
CA SER A 82 2.93 -22.71 -16.75
C SER A 82 2.97 -21.83 -15.50
N MET A 83 1.79 -21.55 -14.96
CA MET A 83 1.60 -20.89 -13.66
C MET A 83 2.12 -21.75 -12.52
N THR A 84 2.62 -21.08 -11.49
CA THR A 84 2.80 -21.64 -10.15
C THR A 84 1.91 -20.90 -9.15
N PRO A 85 1.71 -21.41 -7.93
CA PRO A 85 1.03 -20.65 -6.87
C PRO A 85 1.67 -19.29 -6.58
N LEU A 86 3.00 -19.14 -6.77
CA LEU A 86 3.72 -17.88 -6.57
C LEU A 86 3.39 -16.84 -7.65
N ALA A 87 3.01 -17.26 -8.85
CA ALA A 87 2.62 -16.35 -9.94
C ALA A 87 1.15 -15.90 -9.85
N GLU A 88 0.31 -16.59 -9.07
CA GLU A 88 -1.12 -16.28 -8.96
C GLU A 88 -1.39 -14.80 -8.59
N PRO A 89 -0.68 -14.17 -7.62
CA PRO A 89 -0.83 -12.76 -7.31
C PRO A 89 -0.42 -11.79 -8.44
N LEU A 90 0.25 -12.24 -9.50
CA LEU A 90 0.58 -11.39 -10.64
C LEU A 90 -0.56 -11.25 -11.65
N ARG A 91 -1.68 -11.96 -11.48
CA ARG A 91 -2.87 -11.84 -12.32
C ARG A 91 -3.64 -10.54 -12.02
N SER A 92 -4.31 -10.02 -13.06
CA SER A 92 -4.99 -8.71 -13.00
C SER A 92 -6.23 -8.68 -12.11
N HIS A 93 -7.04 -9.72 -12.13
CA HIS A 93 -8.40 -9.73 -11.59
C HIS A 93 -8.60 -10.75 -10.47
N VAL A 94 -7.57 -10.99 -9.68
CA VAL A 94 -7.65 -11.86 -8.50
C VAL A 94 -7.65 -11.03 -7.22
N SER A 95 -8.33 -11.53 -6.20
CA SER A 95 -8.24 -10.95 -4.86
C SER A 95 -6.79 -11.08 -4.37
N GLY A 96 -6.24 -10.01 -3.80
CA GLY A 96 -4.84 -10.00 -3.37
C GLY A 96 -3.82 -9.85 -4.51
N SER A 97 -4.23 -9.35 -5.68
CA SER A 97 -3.30 -9.09 -6.78
C SER A 97 -2.17 -8.13 -6.35
N LEU A 98 -0.94 -8.55 -6.61
CA LEU A 98 0.28 -7.74 -6.47
C LEU A 98 0.77 -7.16 -7.80
N ARG A 99 -0.01 -7.34 -8.90
CA ARG A 99 0.41 -6.88 -10.23
C ARG A 99 0.70 -5.38 -10.24
N GLY A 100 -0.14 -4.56 -9.60
CA GLY A 100 0.08 -3.12 -9.48
C GLY A 100 1.40 -2.78 -8.78
N SER A 101 1.71 -3.49 -7.69
CA SER A 101 2.98 -3.34 -6.96
C SER A 101 4.19 -3.75 -7.82
N ALA A 102 4.08 -4.87 -8.54
CA ALA A 102 5.14 -5.36 -9.43
C ALA A 102 5.42 -4.36 -10.57
N ILE A 103 4.38 -3.71 -11.11
CA ILE A 103 4.54 -2.67 -12.12
C ILE A 103 5.16 -1.41 -11.52
N LEU A 104 4.69 -0.95 -10.36
CA LEU A 104 5.20 0.25 -9.68
C LEU A 104 6.69 0.12 -9.35
N TYR A 105 7.07 -0.94 -8.62
CA TYR A 105 8.44 -1.10 -8.13
C TYR A 105 9.49 -1.28 -9.23
N GLY A 106 9.09 -1.66 -10.44
CA GLY A 106 9.99 -1.72 -11.59
C GLY A 106 9.88 -0.54 -12.54
N ALA A 107 8.92 0.38 -12.34
CA ALA A 107 8.74 1.55 -13.20
C ALA A 107 9.96 2.46 -13.19
N SER A 108 10.38 2.96 -14.37
CA SER A 108 11.63 3.70 -14.53
C SER A 108 11.73 4.95 -13.63
N TRP A 109 10.62 5.67 -13.47
CA TRP A 109 10.58 6.87 -12.64
C TRP A 109 10.74 6.54 -11.14
N TRP A 110 10.17 5.43 -10.67
CA TRP A 110 10.35 4.91 -9.31
C TRP A 110 11.77 4.39 -9.09
N TRP A 111 12.26 3.65 -10.07
CA TRP A 111 13.59 3.02 -10.03
C TRP A 111 14.74 4.03 -9.96
N ARG A 112 14.61 5.16 -10.64
CA ARG A 112 15.61 6.23 -10.58
C ARG A 112 15.78 6.76 -9.17
N ALA A 113 14.70 6.96 -8.42
CA ALA A 113 14.77 7.35 -7.01
C ALA A 113 15.44 6.26 -6.15
N CYS A 114 15.13 4.97 -6.38
CA CYS A 114 15.78 3.87 -5.67
C CYS A 114 17.31 3.87 -5.87
N GLY A 115 17.80 4.23 -7.04
CA GLY A 115 19.24 4.34 -7.34
C GLY A 115 19.95 5.43 -6.54
N GLU A 116 19.23 6.41 -6.04
CA GLU A 116 19.77 7.54 -5.28
C GLU A 116 19.48 7.46 -3.76
N LEU A 117 19.20 6.28 -3.23
CA LEU A 117 18.98 6.09 -1.78
C LEU A 117 20.13 6.64 -0.91
N LEU A 118 21.37 6.63 -1.42
CA LEU A 118 22.51 7.20 -0.73
C LEU A 118 22.35 8.73 -0.50
N HIS A 119 21.66 9.44 -1.40
CA HIS A 119 21.29 10.85 -1.20
C HIS A 119 20.42 10.99 0.06
N SER A 120 19.33 10.23 0.15
CA SER A 120 18.45 10.28 1.33
C SER A 120 19.15 9.95 2.63
N VAL A 121 20.05 8.95 2.64
CA VAL A 121 20.82 8.59 3.84
C VAL A 121 21.77 9.70 4.27
N ARG A 122 22.33 10.46 3.33
CA ARG A 122 23.29 11.54 3.64
C ARG A 122 22.64 12.84 4.05
N THR A 123 21.45 13.14 3.49
CA THR A 123 20.81 14.44 3.64
C THR A 123 19.57 14.42 4.52
N GLY A 124 18.91 13.25 4.65
CA GLY A 124 17.58 13.14 5.24
C GLY A 124 16.46 13.52 4.28
N GLU A 125 16.78 14.01 3.06
CA GLU A 125 15.79 14.45 2.07
C GLU A 125 15.39 13.30 1.13
N PRO A 126 14.14 13.28 0.59
CA PRO A 126 13.72 12.25 -0.35
C PRO A 126 14.57 12.23 -1.61
N ALA A 127 15.10 11.05 -1.97
CA ALA A 127 15.80 10.88 -3.24
C ALA A 127 14.87 11.09 -4.44
N PHE A 128 13.58 10.89 -4.26
CA PHE A 128 12.58 11.15 -5.29
C PHE A 128 12.58 12.63 -5.70
N ASP A 129 12.54 13.54 -4.73
CA ASP A 129 12.55 14.99 -4.96
C ASP A 129 13.86 15.43 -5.62
N HIS A 130 14.99 14.85 -5.17
CA HIS A 130 16.31 15.09 -5.76
C HIS A 130 16.35 14.70 -7.25
N VAL A 131 15.79 13.55 -7.61
CA VAL A 131 15.83 13.01 -8.99
C VAL A 131 14.83 13.70 -9.91
N HIS A 132 13.65 14.06 -9.41
CA HIS A 132 12.53 14.55 -10.22
C HIS A 132 12.31 16.07 -10.08
N GLY A 133 13.00 16.74 -9.15
CA GLY A 133 12.86 18.17 -8.91
C GLY A 133 11.53 18.60 -8.28
N GLN A 134 10.72 17.65 -7.83
CA GLN A 134 9.42 17.87 -7.20
C GLN A 134 9.01 16.68 -6.35
N ALA A 135 8.16 16.92 -5.35
CA ALA A 135 7.63 15.88 -4.47
C ALA A 135 6.77 14.85 -5.23
N LEU A 136 6.69 13.62 -4.69
CA LEU A 136 5.98 12.49 -5.32
C LEU A 136 4.55 12.86 -5.74
N PHE A 137 3.74 13.43 -4.85
CA PHE A 137 2.35 13.74 -5.16
C PHE A 137 2.22 14.80 -6.25
N SER A 138 3.05 15.84 -6.23
CA SER A 138 3.10 16.85 -7.31
C SER A 138 3.55 16.25 -8.65
N TYR A 139 4.47 15.27 -8.61
CA TYR A 139 4.86 14.52 -9.81
C TYR A 139 3.69 13.72 -10.38
N LEU A 140 2.93 13.04 -9.53
CA LEU A 140 1.75 12.25 -9.94
C LEU A 140 0.64 13.14 -10.53
N ASP A 141 0.45 14.36 -10.02
CA ASP A 141 -0.49 15.33 -10.59
C ASP A 141 -0.14 15.71 -12.04
N SER A 142 1.15 15.76 -12.36
CA SER A 142 1.65 16.12 -13.68
C SER A 142 1.89 14.93 -14.62
N ALA A 143 2.05 13.71 -14.09
CA ALA A 143 2.42 12.49 -14.82
C ALA A 143 1.29 11.44 -14.77
N GLN A 144 0.29 11.59 -15.62
CA GLN A 144 -0.95 10.81 -15.58
C GLN A 144 -0.72 9.28 -15.65
N ASP A 145 0.23 8.80 -16.46
CA ASP A 145 0.56 7.37 -16.55
C ASP A 145 1.14 6.85 -15.22
N ALA A 146 1.98 7.63 -14.56
CA ALA A 146 2.53 7.29 -13.25
C ALA A 146 1.43 7.27 -12.18
N ALA A 147 0.51 8.23 -12.20
CA ALA A 147 -0.64 8.28 -11.29
C ALA A 147 -1.53 7.05 -11.43
N VAL A 148 -1.80 6.58 -12.64
CA VAL A 148 -2.58 5.34 -12.89
C VAL A 148 -1.89 4.13 -12.27
N ILE A 149 -0.57 3.99 -12.45
CA ILE A 149 0.22 2.89 -11.86
C ILE A 149 0.19 2.96 -10.33
N PHE A 150 0.44 4.15 -9.77
CA PHE A 150 0.46 4.39 -8.33
C PHE A 150 -0.91 4.11 -7.69
N ASN A 151 -1.99 4.67 -8.25
CA ASN A 151 -3.36 4.46 -7.75
C ASN A 151 -3.78 2.98 -7.83
N LYS A 152 -3.34 2.24 -8.86
CA LYS A 152 -3.59 0.81 -8.95
C LYS A 152 -2.88 0.02 -7.86
N HIS A 153 -1.62 0.36 -7.56
CA HIS A 153 -0.89 -0.20 -6.43
C HIS A 153 -1.61 0.07 -5.10
N GLN A 154 -1.95 1.32 -4.82
CA GLN A 154 -2.65 1.71 -3.60
C GLN A 154 -4.01 1.01 -3.44
N SER A 155 -4.78 0.91 -4.53
CA SER A 155 -6.06 0.19 -4.51
C SER A 155 -5.90 -1.31 -4.19
N ASN A 156 -4.86 -1.96 -4.74
CA ASN A 156 -4.59 -3.37 -4.48
C ASN A 156 -4.17 -3.60 -3.02
N MET A 157 -3.29 -2.74 -2.48
CA MET A 157 -2.85 -2.81 -1.08
C MET A 157 -4.03 -2.57 -0.13
N THR A 158 -4.83 -1.54 -0.40
CA THR A 158 -6.02 -1.24 0.41
C THR A 158 -7.02 -2.40 0.42
N GLN A 159 -7.22 -3.07 -0.69
CA GLN A 159 -8.14 -4.21 -0.75
C GLN A 159 -7.69 -5.38 0.14
N GLN A 160 -6.39 -5.64 0.21
CA GLN A 160 -5.84 -6.67 1.09
C GLN A 160 -5.99 -6.30 2.57
N ASP A 161 -5.59 -5.08 2.94
CA ASP A 161 -5.63 -4.61 4.31
C ASP A 161 -7.06 -4.39 4.82
N ALA A 162 -7.98 -3.89 3.98
CA ALA A 162 -9.35 -3.58 4.37
C ALA A 162 -10.08 -4.79 4.96
N VAL A 163 -9.91 -5.98 4.37
CA VAL A 163 -10.50 -7.22 4.91
C VAL A 163 -9.93 -7.53 6.30
N ALA A 164 -8.62 -7.38 6.47
CA ALA A 164 -7.95 -7.66 7.73
C ALA A 164 -8.33 -6.64 8.82
N VAL A 165 -8.45 -5.36 8.45
CA VAL A 165 -8.88 -4.27 9.36
C VAL A 165 -10.30 -4.46 9.84
N VAL A 166 -11.24 -4.73 8.93
CA VAL A 166 -12.66 -4.95 9.27
C VAL A 166 -12.85 -6.21 10.12
N ALA A 167 -12.01 -7.23 9.94
CA ALA A 167 -12.03 -8.42 10.79
C ALA A 167 -11.44 -8.17 12.18
N ALA A 168 -10.54 -7.20 12.33
CA ALA A 168 -9.85 -6.91 13.59
C ALA A 168 -10.55 -5.83 14.44
N TYR A 169 -11.28 -4.90 13.81
CA TYR A 169 -11.94 -3.79 14.48
C TYR A 169 -13.44 -3.80 14.22
N ASP A 170 -14.23 -3.74 15.30
CA ASP A 170 -15.69 -3.69 15.22
C ASP A 170 -16.18 -2.27 14.90
N PHE A 171 -16.59 -2.04 13.67
CA PHE A 171 -17.20 -0.79 13.21
C PHE A 171 -18.72 -0.73 13.40
N ALA A 172 -19.37 -1.80 13.87
CA ALA A 172 -20.84 -1.88 13.94
C ALA A 172 -21.46 -0.86 14.92
N HIS A 173 -20.67 -0.38 15.89
CA HIS A 173 -21.10 0.66 16.83
C HIS A 173 -20.85 2.09 16.31
N CYS A 174 -20.20 2.25 15.15
CA CYS A 174 -20.00 3.55 14.53
C CYS A 174 -21.17 3.86 13.57
N ALA A 175 -21.95 4.90 13.87
CA ALA A 175 -22.99 5.36 12.94
C ALA A 175 -22.39 5.97 11.67
N THR A 176 -21.33 6.75 11.82
CA THR A 176 -20.60 7.38 10.70
C THR A 176 -19.10 7.22 10.87
N VAL A 177 -18.43 6.75 9.82
CA VAL A 177 -16.96 6.67 9.70
C VAL A 177 -16.49 7.73 8.70
N ILE A 178 -15.51 8.53 9.07
CA ILE A 178 -14.80 9.45 8.17
C ILE A 178 -13.48 8.77 7.76
N ASP A 179 -13.36 8.41 6.50
CA ASP A 179 -12.17 7.80 5.89
C ASP A 179 -11.30 8.93 5.31
N VAL A 180 -10.34 9.40 6.09
CA VAL A 180 -9.50 10.58 5.81
C VAL A 180 -8.31 10.17 4.95
N GLY A 181 -8.22 10.72 3.74
CA GLY A 181 -7.28 10.25 2.73
C GLY A 181 -7.72 8.89 2.17
N GLY A 182 -9.05 8.65 2.11
CA GLY A 182 -9.62 7.34 1.79
C GLY A 182 -9.48 6.91 0.31
N GLY A 183 -8.86 7.73 -0.54
CA GLY A 183 -8.62 7.42 -1.93
C GLY A 183 -9.91 7.13 -2.69
N HIS A 184 -9.96 6.00 -3.36
CA HIS A 184 -11.16 5.53 -4.06
C HIS A 184 -12.20 4.82 -3.16
N GLY A 185 -12.05 4.87 -1.82
CA GLY A 185 -13.03 4.35 -0.87
C GLY A 185 -12.97 2.83 -0.65
N GLY A 186 -11.85 2.19 -0.91
CA GLY A 186 -11.70 0.73 -0.76
C GLY A 186 -11.95 0.22 0.66
N LEU A 187 -11.42 0.92 1.68
CA LEU A 187 -11.69 0.60 3.08
C LEU A 187 -13.15 0.91 3.45
N GLY A 188 -13.65 2.06 3.02
CA GLY A 188 -15.05 2.45 3.23
C GLY A 188 -16.03 1.40 2.68
N ALA A 189 -15.79 0.89 1.47
CA ALA A 189 -16.61 -0.17 0.88
C ALA A 189 -16.57 -1.48 1.69
N ALA A 190 -15.41 -1.86 2.23
CA ALA A 190 -15.28 -3.04 3.09
C ALA A 190 -16.05 -2.87 4.42
N ILE A 191 -15.98 -1.69 5.04
CA ILE A 191 -16.74 -1.34 6.25
C ILE A 191 -18.24 -1.43 5.98
N LEU A 192 -18.74 -0.82 4.88
CA LEU A 192 -20.16 -0.85 4.52
C LEU A 192 -20.70 -2.26 4.28
N LYS A 193 -19.87 -3.14 3.71
CA LYS A 193 -20.23 -4.54 3.48
C LYS A 193 -20.36 -5.31 4.80
N ALA A 194 -19.48 -5.06 5.76
CA ALA A 194 -19.49 -5.75 7.06
C ALA A 194 -20.50 -5.16 8.04
N CYS A 195 -20.78 -3.85 7.95
CA CYS A 195 -21.59 -3.10 8.91
C CYS A 195 -22.79 -2.43 8.22
N PRO A 196 -23.96 -3.12 8.13
CA PRO A 196 -25.10 -2.64 7.35
C PRO A 196 -25.73 -1.32 7.85
N ARG A 197 -25.47 -0.92 9.09
CA ARG A 197 -26.00 0.31 9.70
C ARG A 197 -25.04 1.48 9.71
N THR A 198 -23.79 1.27 9.33
CA THR A 198 -22.75 2.28 9.29
C THR A 198 -22.82 3.06 7.97
N SER A 199 -22.59 4.36 8.03
CA SER A 199 -22.34 5.22 6.87
C SER A 199 -20.87 5.59 6.79
N VAL A 200 -20.34 5.82 5.59
CA VAL A 200 -18.94 6.19 5.38
C VAL A 200 -18.86 7.47 4.54
N VAL A 201 -18.02 8.39 4.99
CA VAL A 201 -17.60 9.57 4.24
C VAL A 201 -16.14 9.37 3.84
N VAL A 202 -15.88 9.17 2.57
CA VAL A 202 -14.53 9.17 1.99
C VAL A 202 -14.13 10.61 1.73
N PHE A 203 -13.06 11.05 2.36
CA PHE A 203 -12.54 12.40 2.24
C PHE A 203 -11.15 12.36 1.63
N ASP A 204 -10.95 13.01 0.49
CA ASP A 204 -9.67 13.06 -0.22
C ASP A 204 -9.58 14.31 -1.11
N GLN A 205 -8.43 14.52 -1.75
CA GLN A 205 -8.20 15.62 -2.66
C GLN A 205 -9.21 15.62 -3.83
N PRO A 206 -9.58 16.81 -4.36
CA PRO A 206 -10.55 16.93 -5.45
C PRO A 206 -10.21 16.08 -6.67
N ALA A 207 -8.93 15.99 -7.05
CA ALA A 207 -8.48 15.19 -8.20
C ALA A 207 -8.71 13.68 -7.98
N VAL A 208 -8.49 13.18 -6.75
CA VAL A 208 -8.72 11.78 -6.38
C VAL A 208 -10.22 11.47 -6.37
N ILE A 209 -11.03 12.32 -5.74
CA ILE A 209 -12.48 12.15 -5.67
C ILE A 209 -13.13 12.19 -7.07
N ALA A 210 -12.62 13.03 -7.98
CA ALA A 210 -13.13 13.12 -9.35
C ALA A 210 -12.95 11.82 -10.15
N THR A 211 -11.93 11.02 -9.83
CA THR A 211 -11.64 9.73 -10.48
C THR A 211 -12.12 8.51 -9.72
N ALA A 212 -12.67 8.71 -8.50
CA ALA A 212 -13.17 7.61 -7.68
C ALA A 212 -14.30 6.85 -8.40
N PRO A 213 -14.20 5.52 -8.52
CA PRO A 213 -15.28 4.72 -9.05
C PRO A 213 -16.49 4.85 -8.11
N ARG A 214 -17.62 5.33 -8.61
CA ARG A 214 -18.86 5.49 -7.81
C ARG A 214 -19.55 4.15 -7.56
N HIS A 215 -18.78 3.12 -7.23
CA HIS A 215 -19.27 1.78 -7.00
C HIS A 215 -19.33 1.50 -5.50
N ALA A 216 -20.41 1.89 -4.89
CA ALA A 216 -20.75 1.39 -3.57
C ALA A 216 -21.09 -0.12 -3.67
N PRO A 217 -20.82 -0.93 -2.62
CA PRO A 217 -21.33 -2.29 -2.57
C PRO A 217 -22.86 -2.29 -2.70
N GLU A 218 -23.42 -3.39 -3.19
CA GLU A 218 -24.86 -3.56 -3.36
C GLU A 218 -25.61 -3.17 -2.08
N GLY A 219 -26.59 -2.28 -2.18
CA GLY A 219 -27.31 -1.69 -1.03
C GLY A 219 -26.51 -0.67 -0.20
N GLY A 220 -25.34 -0.23 -0.66
CA GLY A 220 -24.48 0.72 0.07
C GLY A 220 -24.40 2.13 -0.52
N ALA A 221 -25.00 2.37 -1.68
CA ALA A 221 -24.84 3.62 -2.43
C ALA A 221 -25.29 4.88 -1.63
N GLU A 222 -26.35 4.77 -0.84
CA GLU A 222 -26.85 5.88 -0.01
C GLU A 222 -26.02 6.12 1.25
N ARG A 223 -25.20 5.14 1.65
CA ARG A 223 -24.37 5.17 2.86
C ARG A 223 -22.90 5.51 2.60
N LEU A 224 -22.49 5.60 1.33
CA LEU A 224 -21.15 6.01 0.89
C LEU A 224 -21.21 7.40 0.28
N ARG A 225 -20.52 8.34 0.89
CA ARG A 225 -20.42 9.71 0.40
C ARG A 225 -18.97 10.07 0.17
N TYR A 226 -18.68 10.75 -0.93
CA TYR A 226 -17.37 11.30 -1.25
C TYR A 226 -17.38 12.81 -1.01
N VAL A 227 -16.38 13.31 -0.31
CA VAL A 227 -16.19 14.73 0.02
C VAL A 227 -14.77 15.12 -0.38
N ALA A 228 -14.66 16.14 -1.22
CA ALA A 228 -13.38 16.68 -1.66
C ALA A 228 -12.86 17.73 -0.65
N GLY A 229 -11.55 17.73 -0.38
CA GLY A 229 -10.89 18.74 0.46
C GLY A 229 -9.44 18.41 0.72
N ASP A 230 -8.84 19.17 1.63
CA ASP A 230 -7.44 19.02 2.05
C ASP A 230 -7.39 18.79 3.57
N PHE A 231 -6.88 17.64 3.99
CA PHE A 231 -6.74 17.32 5.42
C PHE A 231 -5.73 18.22 6.15
N PHE A 232 -4.88 18.95 5.42
CA PHE A 232 -4.04 20.00 6.02
C PHE A 232 -4.81 21.26 6.36
N GLU A 233 -5.98 21.48 5.78
CA GLU A 233 -6.85 22.63 6.08
C GLU A 233 -7.94 22.24 7.07
N SER A 234 -8.71 21.20 6.75
CA SER A 234 -9.82 20.74 7.59
C SER A 234 -10.19 19.28 7.27
N VAL A 235 -10.96 18.67 8.16
CA VAL A 235 -11.54 17.33 8.02
C VAL A 235 -13.04 17.40 8.26
N PRO A 236 -13.90 16.64 7.54
CA PRO A 236 -15.33 16.62 7.78
C PRO A 236 -15.72 16.27 9.22
N THR A 237 -16.76 16.89 9.74
CA THR A 237 -17.27 16.69 11.10
C THR A 237 -18.34 15.61 11.16
N GLY A 238 -18.74 15.17 12.37
CA GLY A 238 -19.90 14.29 12.60
C GLY A 238 -19.60 12.80 12.46
N GLY A 239 -18.34 12.40 12.50
CA GLY A 239 -17.92 10.99 12.55
C GLY A 239 -17.82 10.43 13.96
N ASN A 240 -18.24 9.17 14.18
CA ASN A 240 -17.92 8.40 15.38
C ASN A 240 -16.53 7.77 15.32
N ALA A 241 -16.00 7.56 14.12
CA ALA A 241 -14.64 7.13 13.89
C ALA A 241 -14.00 7.95 12.75
N TYR A 242 -12.77 8.35 12.95
CA TYR A 242 -11.91 8.98 11.95
C TYR A 242 -10.78 8.00 11.62
N VAL A 243 -10.75 7.50 10.40
CA VAL A 243 -9.78 6.49 9.96
C VAL A 243 -8.77 7.13 9.03
N LEU A 244 -7.48 6.93 9.30
CA LEU A 244 -6.37 7.30 8.42
C LEU A 244 -5.59 6.03 8.09
N LYS A 245 -5.73 5.52 6.88
CA LYS A 245 -5.04 4.31 6.43
C LYS A 245 -3.93 4.63 5.44
N ASP A 246 -2.69 4.27 5.78
CA ASP A 246 -1.50 4.60 4.97
C ASP A 246 -1.45 6.10 4.62
N ILE A 247 -1.67 6.96 5.62
CA ILE A 247 -1.63 8.43 5.50
C ILE A 247 -0.55 9.03 6.38
N VAL A 248 -0.53 8.67 7.67
CA VAL A 248 0.38 9.29 8.64
C VAL A 248 1.84 8.96 8.33
N HIS A 249 2.09 7.79 7.73
CA HIS A 249 3.43 7.37 7.34
C HIS A 249 4.03 8.15 6.16
N ASP A 250 3.21 8.80 5.34
CA ASP A 250 3.70 9.62 4.22
C ASP A 250 4.34 10.93 4.65
N TRP A 251 4.18 11.30 5.93
CA TRP A 251 4.50 12.63 6.44
C TRP A 251 5.51 12.60 7.58
N GLY A 252 6.35 13.64 7.63
CA GLY A 252 7.16 13.97 8.79
C GLY A 252 6.31 14.26 10.02
N ASP A 253 6.92 14.29 11.21
CA ASP A 253 6.15 14.42 12.48
C ASP A 253 5.35 15.72 12.56
N GLN A 254 5.83 16.82 11.99
CA GLN A 254 5.15 18.13 12.03
C GLN A 254 3.85 18.09 11.21
N GLU A 255 3.94 17.61 9.99
CA GLU A 255 2.82 17.46 9.06
C GLU A 255 1.81 16.43 9.60
N ALA A 256 2.28 15.29 10.06
CA ALA A 256 1.44 14.26 10.67
C ALA A 256 0.66 14.81 11.89
N ILE A 257 1.32 15.59 12.77
CA ILE A 257 0.66 16.25 13.89
C ILE A 257 -0.40 17.24 13.42
N LYS A 258 -0.16 17.98 12.34
CA LYS A 258 -1.13 18.93 11.76
C LYS A 258 -2.39 18.20 11.29
N ILE A 259 -2.23 17.11 10.54
CA ILE A 259 -3.35 16.27 10.07
C ILE A 259 -4.16 15.74 11.26
N LEU A 260 -3.49 15.16 12.24
CA LEU A 260 -4.12 14.59 13.43
C LEU A 260 -4.87 15.67 14.25
N ARG A 261 -4.30 16.89 14.37
CA ARG A 261 -4.98 18.01 15.02
C ARG A 261 -6.24 18.44 14.29
N ASN A 262 -6.25 18.43 12.96
CA ASN A 262 -7.45 18.73 12.17
C ASN A 262 -8.53 17.67 12.39
N CYS A 263 -8.17 16.38 12.49
CA CYS A 263 -9.11 15.33 12.93
C CYS A 263 -9.66 15.64 14.33
N ARG A 264 -8.81 16.03 15.30
CA ARG A 264 -9.23 16.40 16.65
C ARG A 264 -10.17 17.58 16.67
N LEU A 265 -9.90 18.62 15.86
CA LEU A 265 -10.78 19.78 15.72
C LEU A 265 -12.16 19.39 15.15
N ALA A 266 -12.19 18.49 14.15
CA ALA A 266 -13.44 17.98 13.60
C ALA A 266 -14.24 17.17 14.63
N MET A 267 -13.58 16.32 15.42
CA MET A 267 -14.19 15.55 16.52
C MET A 267 -14.76 16.47 17.61
N ALA A 268 -14.10 17.57 17.92
CA ALA A 268 -14.53 18.53 18.93
C ALA A 268 -15.81 19.30 18.54
N GLN A 269 -16.21 19.30 17.26
CA GLN A 269 -17.48 19.91 16.81
C GLN A 269 -18.73 19.07 17.17
N ALA A 270 -18.55 17.79 17.51
CA ALA A 270 -19.62 16.87 17.90
C ALA A 270 -19.16 15.99 19.08
N PRO A 271 -18.89 16.58 20.26
CA PRO A 271 -18.30 15.88 21.40
C PRO A 271 -19.19 14.76 21.95
N GLU A 272 -20.50 14.84 21.71
CA GLU A 272 -21.49 13.83 22.10
C GLU A 272 -21.32 12.51 21.36
N LEU A 273 -20.61 12.49 20.23
CA LEU A 273 -20.36 11.27 19.45
C LEU A 273 -19.26 10.38 20.05
N GLU A 274 -18.52 10.88 21.06
CA GLU A 274 -17.39 10.17 21.68
C GLU A 274 -16.45 9.53 20.63
N ALA A 275 -16.14 10.30 19.60
CA ALA A 275 -15.44 9.82 18.41
C ALA A 275 -14.04 9.25 18.73
N ARG A 276 -13.62 8.27 17.94
CA ARG A 276 -12.31 7.62 18.01
C ARG A 276 -11.49 7.91 16.77
N LEU A 277 -10.19 8.08 16.98
CA LEU A 277 -9.19 8.12 15.92
C LEU A 277 -8.63 6.71 15.71
N LEU A 278 -8.58 6.26 14.47
CA LEU A 278 -8.06 4.97 14.06
C LEU A 278 -6.98 5.21 13.00
N VAL A 279 -5.71 5.07 13.38
CA VAL A 279 -4.60 5.10 12.43
C VAL A 279 -4.30 3.66 12.03
N VAL A 280 -4.37 3.36 10.74
CA VAL A 280 -4.17 2.00 10.20
C VAL A 280 -2.84 1.98 9.45
N GLU A 281 -1.81 1.48 10.12
CA GLU A 281 -0.41 1.58 9.69
C GLU A 281 0.40 0.36 10.15
N LYS A 282 1.58 0.20 9.57
CA LYS A 282 2.56 -0.79 10.01
C LYS A 282 3.30 -0.29 11.25
N VAL A 283 3.14 -1.00 12.35
CA VAL A 283 3.86 -0.68 13.60
C VAL A 283 5.15 -1.49 13.65
N ILE A 284 6.31 -0.82 13.55
CA ILE A 284 7.61 -1.50 13.52
C ILE A 284 7.88 -2.18 14.87
N PRO A 285 8.06 -3.51 14.88
CA PRO A 285 8.40 -4.23 16.10
C PRO A 285 9.89 -4.02 16.46
N PRO A 286 10.25 -4.13 17.76
CA PRO A 286 11.65 -4.09 18.17
C PRO A 286 12.44 -5.31 17.66
N GLY A 287 13.76 -5.17 17.63
CA GLY A 287 14.70 -6.26 17.31
C GLY A 287 14.86 -6.54 15.83
N ASN A 288 15.51 -7.69 15.52
CA ASN A 288 16.01 -8.03 14.19
C ASN A 288 15.04 -8.87 13.35
N GLY A 289 13.89 -9.23 13.90
CA GLY A 289 12.91 -10.04 13.19
C GLY A 289 12.50 -9.42 11.84
N ALA A 290 12.29 -10.24 10.83
CA ALA A 290 11.80 -9.81 9.54
C ALA A 290 10.39 -9.23 9.68
N PHE A 291 10.18 -8.03 9.15
CA PHE A 291 8.87 -7.38 9.13
C PHE A 291 8.80 -6.45 7.91
N PRO A 292 7.75 -6.56 7.08
CA PRO A 292 7.65 -5.77 5.84
C PRO A 292 7.72 -4.25 6.06
N GLY A 293 7.19 -3.75 7.17
CA GLY A 293 7.22 -2.33 7.52
C GLY A 293 8.62 -1.72 7.58
N LYS A 294 9.66 -2.52 7.89
CA LYS A 294 11.06 -2.01 7.88
C LYS A 294 11.55 -1.65 6.48
N LEU A 295 11.08 -2.35 5.45
CA LEU A 295 11.39 -1.99 4.06
C LEU A 295 10.46 -0.87 3.57
N THR A 296 9.21 -0.84 4.02
CA THR A 296 8.30 0.28 3.73
C THR A 296 8.84 1.58 4.32
N ASP A 297 9.43 1.55 5.52
CA ASP A 297 10.09 2.71 6.14
C ASP A 297 11.19 3.30 5.25
N ILE A 298 12.02 2.45 4.66
CA ILE A 298 13.03 2.90 3.67
C ILE A 298 12.37 3.46 2.42
N THR A 299 11.21 2.92 2.01
CA THR A 299 10.44 3.48 0.90
C THR A 299 9.93 4.88 1.25
N MET A 300 9.42 5.10 2.46
CA MET A 300 8.97 6.44 2.91
C MET A 300 10.12 7.44 2.93
N LEU A 301 11.29 7.07 3.48
CA LEU A 301 12.50 7.88 3.40
C LEU A 301 12.88 8.25 1.96
N LEU A 302 12.69 7.30 1.04
CA LEU A 302 13.07 7.46 -0.37
C LEU A 302 12.15 8.43 -1.13
N VAL A 303 10.83 8.43 -0.83
CA VAL A 303 9.83 9.04 -1.72
C VAL A 303 9.00 10.17 -1.11
N THR A 304 8.86 10.27 0.24
CA THR A 304 7.90 11.22 0.85
C THR A 304 8.42 12.03 2.04
N ASN A 305 9.62 11.80 2.53
CA ASN A 305 10.08 12.33 3.82
C ASN A 305 9.27 11.83 5.04
N GLY A 306 8.44 10.82 4.84
CA GLY A 306 7.66 10.14 5.87
C GLY A 306 8.44 9.02 6.55
N ARG A 307 7.75 8.25 7.38
CA ARG A 307 8.31 7.08 8.06
C ARG A 307 7.25 6.14 8.60
N GLU A 308 7.59 4.86 8.64
CA GLU A 308 6.90 3.92 9.52
C GLU A 308 7.37 4.12 10.96
N ARG A 309 6.51 3.87 11.93
CA ARG A 309 6.81 4.19 13.35
C ARG A 309 6.66 2.97 14.24
N THR A 310 7.42 2.95 15.33
CA THR A 310 7.23 2.01 16.44
C THR A 310 6.02 2.40 17.30
N ALA A 311 5.56 1.52 18.17
CA ALA A 311 4.46 1.81 19.10
C ALA A 311 4.74 3.05 19.98
N ASN A 312 5.98 3.22 20.46
CA ASN A 312 6.37 4.38 21.28
C ASN A 312 6.38 5.69 20.49
N GLU A 313 6.79 5.65 19.20
CA GLU A 313 6.75 6.81 18.34
C GLU A 313 5.32 7.22 18.01
N TYR A 314 4.40 6.26 17.74
CA TYR A 314 2.98 6.55 17.60
C TYR A 314 2.38 7.14 18.87
N GLN A 315 2.70 6.59 20.05
CA GLN A 315 2.25 7.15 21.33
C GLN A 315 2.69 8.61 21.50
N THR A 316 3.94 8.90 21.16
CA THR A 316 4.52 10.25 21.24
C THR A 316 3.86 11.21 20.24
N LEU A 317 3.68 10.78 18.99
CA LEU A 317 3.05 11.56 17.92
C LEU A 317 1.60 11.92 18.29
N LEU A 318 0.82 10.93 18.70
CA LEU A 318 -0.57 11.09 19.11
C LEU A 318 -0.71 12.05 20.30
N ALA A 319 0.15 11.90 21.32
CA ALA A 319 0.17 12.79 22.48
C ALA A 319 0.42 14.26 22.08
N LYS A 320 1.37 14.53 21.17
CA LYS A 320 1.65 15.87 20.62
C LYS A 320 0.48 16.45 19.80
N ALA A 321 -0.34 15.58 19.22
CA ALA A 321 -1.56 15.98 18.51
C ALA A 321 -2.79 16.13 19.42
N GLY A 322 -2.67 15.82 20.72
CA GLY A 322 -3.75 15.92 21.70
C GLY A 322 -4.64 14.66 21.76
N PHE A 323 -4.07 13.49 21.49
CA PHE A 323 -4.73 12.19 21.64
C PHE A 323 -4.01 11.33 22.66
N ALA A 324 -4.77 10.48 23.35
CA ALA A 324 -4.25 9.37 24.14
C ALA A 324 -4.38 8.07 23.36
N LEU A 325 -3.27 7.39 23.11
CA LEU A 325 -3.26 6.03 22.54
C LEU A 325 -3.98 5.09 23.53
N THR A 326 -5.02 4.38 23.06
CA THR A 326 -5.76 3.43 23.89
C THR A 326 -5.30 1.99 23.71
N ARG A 327 -5.10 1.58 22.44
CA ARG A 327 -4.62 0.24 22.10
C ARG A 327 -4.08 0.17 20.67
N ILE A 328 -3.23 -0.82 20.43
CA ILE A 328 -2.77 -1.22 19.10
C ILE A 328 -3.29 -2.64 18.85
N ILE A 329 -4.10 -2.81 17.84
CA ILE A 329 -4.76 -4.05 17.48
C ILE A 329 -4.06 -4.62 16.25
N PRO A 330 -3.31 -5.73 16.38
CA PRO A 330 -2.71 -6.38 15.22
C PRO A 330 -3.79 -6.95 14.33
N THR A 331 -3.55 -6.93 13.02
CA THR A 331 -4.44 -7.55 12.03
C THR A 331 -3.79 -8.79 11.42
N ARG A 332 -4.47 -9.45 10.48
CA ARG A 332 -3.90 -10.54 9.69
C ARG A 332 -3.04 -10.06 8.52
N SER A 333 -2.97 -8.73 8.31
CA SER A 333 -2.03 -8.07 7.40
C SER A 333 -0.87 -7.47 8.18
N PRO A 334 0.16 -6.93 7.54
CA PRO A 334 1.21 -6.19 8.22
C PRO A 334 0.75 -4.92 8.95
N ALA A 335 -0.42 -4.37 8.59
CA ALA A 335 -0.99 -3.20 9.24
C ALA A 335 -1.63 -3.56 10.59
N SER A 336 -1.60 -2.63 11.53
CA SER A 336 -2.31 -2.66 12.80
C SER A 336 -3.30 -1.49 12.86
N VAL A 337 -4.38 -1.64 13.64
CA VAL A 337 -5.27 -0.53 13.98
C VAL A 337 -4.80 0.10 15.29
N ILE A 338 -4.37 1.34 15.21
CA ILE A 338 -3.89 2.16 16.32
C ILE A 338 -5.06 3.05 16.74
N GLU A 339 -5.71 2.69 17.85
CA GLU A 339 -6.86 3.42 18.38
C GLU A 339 -6.43 4.47 19.38
N ALA A 340 -6.97 5.67 19.24
CA ALA A 340 -6.73 6.78 20.16
C ALA A 340 -8.01 7.58 20.42
N VAL A 341 -8.06 8.26 21.54
CA VAL A 341 -9.15 9.17 21.94
C VAL A 341 -8.62 10.58 22.18
N PRO A 342 -9.41 11.64 21.92
CA PRO A 342 -9.02 12.99 22.27
C PRO A 342 -8.72 13.11 23.76
N THR A 343 -7.61 13.74 24.12
CA THR A 343 -7.37 14.11 25.53
C THR A 343 -8.27 15.27 25.92
N ARG A 344 -8.80 15.25 27.13
CA ARG A 344 -9.53 16.39 27.69
C ARG A 344 -8.57 17.59 27.77
N ILE A 345 -9.01 18.75 27.33
CA ILE A 345 -8.29 20.02 27.48
C ILE A 345 -8.42 20.47 28.94
#